data_b4fd615b582bf57c728f4b7096934fc5
#
_entry.id   b4fd615b582bf57c728f4b7096934fc5
#
_cell.length_a   1.000
_cell.length_b   1.000
_cell.length_c   1.000
_cell.angle_alpha   90.00
_cell.angle_beta   90.00
_cell.angle_gamma   90.00
#
_symmetry.space_group_name_H-M   'P 1'
#
loop_
_entity.id
_entity.type
_entity.pdbx_description
1 polymer ?
#
loop_
_entity_poly.entity_id
_entity_poly.type
_entity_poly.pdbx_seq_one_letter_code
_entity_poly.pdbx_strand_id
1 'polypeptide(L)'
;GDEHQNFAGELRRWDGGGDPVAVEFVATSISSGGSGQDKRANADRIMARNPELKFSNDQRGYLVCDVAPDLWQTHFRVVDKVHEPGGQLSTRATLSVERGKAAIVS
;
A
#
# COMPACT_ATOMS: atom_id res chain seq x y z
N GLY A 1 7.23 6.89 1.15
CA GLY A 1 8.38 7.07 0.28
C GLY A 1 9.64 6.40 0.82
N ASP A 2 10.78 6.70 0.23
CA ASP A 2 12.10 6.21 0.65
C ASP A 2 12.32 4.71 0.48
N GLU A 3 11.47 3.87 1.03
CA GLU A 3 11.59 2.41 0.96
C GLU A 3 11.37 1.82 -0.44
N HIS A 4 10.81 2.57 -1.36
CA HIS A 4 10.46 2.10 -2.70
C HIS A 4 9.56 0.87 -2.66
N GLN A 5 8.61 0.86 -1.75
CA GLN A 5 7.59 -0.18 -1.62
C GLN A 5 6.21 0.45 -1.45
N ASN A 6 5.19 -0.31 -1.78
CA ASN A 6 3.80 0.02 -1.51
C ASN A 6 3.38 -0.62 -0.19
N PHE A 7 2.81 0.16 0.71
CA PHE A 7 2.26 -0.35 1.96
C PHE A 7 0.89 0.28 2.23
N ALA A 8 0.07 -0.46 2.96
CA ALA A 8 -1.13 0.07 3.59
C ALA A 8 -1.22 -0.46 5.01
N GLY A 9 -1.50 0.42 5.95
CA GLY A 9 -1.56 0.07 7.35
C GLY A 9 -2.58 0.88 8.14
N GLU A 10 -2.95 0.33 9.28
CA GLU A 10 -3.81 0.99 10.25
C GLU A 10 -2.94 1.50 11.39
N LEU A 11 -3.14 2.76 11.78
CA LEU A 11 -2.36 3.40 12.83
C LEU A 11 -3.14 3.38 14.14
N ARG A 12 -2.49 2.86 15.18
CA ARG A 12 -3.05 2.81 16.52
C ARG A 12 -2.42 3.89 17.40
N ARG A 13 -3.00 4.11 18.56
CA ARG A 13 -2.40 4.96 19.58
C ARG A 13 -1.01 4.44 19.95
N TRP A 14 -0.13 5.34 20.40
CA TRP A 14 1.25 4.99 20.77
C TRP A 14 1.34 3.86 21.80
N ASP A 15 0.33 3.70 22.65
CA ASP A 15 0.26 2.64 23.67
C ASP A 15 -0.23 1.30 23.09
N GLY A 16 -0.55 1.24 21.80
CA GLY A 16 -1.05 0.04 21.13
C GLY A 16 -2.47 -0.35 21.47
N GLY A 17 -3.16 0.46 22.30
CA GLY A 17 -4.51 0.16 22.78
C GLY A 17 -5.62 0.68 21.86
N GLY A 18 -6.76 0.05 21.94
CA GLY A 18 -7.99 0.46 21.28
C GLY A 18 -8.03 0.22 19.79
N ASP A 19 -9.04 0.79 19.14
CA ASP A 19 -9.23 0.72 17.70
C ASP A 19 -8.23 1.60 16.97
N PRO A 20 -7.95 1.33 15.67
CA PRO A 20 -7.15 2.22 14.86
C PRO A 20 -7.71 3.64 14.84
N VAL A 21 -6.82 4.63 14.80
CA VAL A 21 -7.19 6.06 14.78
C VAL A 21 -7.00 6.69 13.41
N ALA A 22 -6.24 6.04 12.53
CA ALA A 22 -5.98 6.52 11.18
C ALA A 22 -5.54 5.36 10.29
N VAL A 23 -5.45 5.62 8.98
CA VAL A 23 -4.87 4.70 8.01
C VAL A 23 -3.73 5.40 7.29
N GLU A 24 -2.77 4.62 6.81
CA GLU A 24 -1.63 5.12 6.06
C GLU A 24 -1.49 4.33 4.75
N PHE A 25 -1.27 5.06 3.66
CA PHE A 25 -0.92 4.48 2.37
C PHE A 25 0.44 5.02 1.96
N VAL A 26 1.38 4.12 1.74
CA VAL A 26 2.74 4.47 1.31
C VAL A 26 2.91 4.08 -0.15
N ALA A 27 3.28 5.06 -0.97
CA ALA A 27 3.53 4.85 -2.39
C ALA A 27 4.98 4.46 -2.63
N THR A 28 5.18 3.55 -3.56
CA THR A 28 6.49 3.16 -4.10
C THR A 28 7.13 4.29 -4.91
N SER A 29 8.32 4.04 -5.44
CA SER A 29 8.92 4.92 -6.46
C SER A 29 8.29 4.67 -7.83
N ILE A 30 8.36 5.67 -8.72
CA ILE A 30 7.83 5.53 -10.08
C ILE A 30 8.68 4.58 -10.93
N SER A 31 10.00 4.59 -10.74
CA SER A 31 10.93 3.75 -11.50
C SER A 31 12.23 3.39 -10.77
N SER A 32 12.58 4.07 -9.70
CA SER A 32 13.85 3.86 -8.98
C SER A 32 13.87 2.52 -8.24
N GLY A 33 15.04 1.90 -8.18
CA GLY A 33 15.24 0.68 -7.41
C GLY A 33 14.95 -0.60 -8.20
N GLY A 34 14.90 -0.53 -9.54
CA GLY A 34 14.64 -1.67 -10.40
C GLY A 34 13.15 -2.02 -10.48
N SER A 35 12.86 -3.11 -11.17
CA SER A 35 11.47 -3.52 -11.41
C SER A 35 10.75 -4.05 -10.15
N GLY A 36 11.51 -4.45 -9.14
CA GLY A 36 10.92 -5.04 -7.94
C GLY A 36 10.29 -6.40 -8.20
N GLN A 37 9.40 -6.77 -7.31
CA GLN A 37 8.67 -8.05 -7.34
C GLN A 37 7.35 -7.85 -6.60
N ASP A 38 6.45 -8.83 -6.64
CA ASP A 38 5.18 -8.69 -5.94
C ASP A 38 5.38 -8.44 -4.43
N LYS A 39 6.20 -9.26 -3.78
CA LYS A 39 6.59 -9.06 -2.38
C LYS A 39 8.07 -9.37 -2.20
N ARG A 40 8.73 -8.63 -1.30
CA ARG A 40 10.07 -9.00 -0.85
C ARG A 40 10.03 -10.28 -0.04
N ALA A 41 11.15 -11.01 -0.02
CA ALA A 41 11.23 -12.32 0.66
C ALA A 41 10.84 -12.28 2.15
N ASN A 42 11.06 -11.14 2.82
CA ASN A 42 10.75 -10.98 4.26
C ASN A 42 9.36 -10.39 4.53
N ALA A 43 8.57 -10.09 3.50
CA ALA A 43 7.30 -9.37 3.65
C ALA A 43 6.29 -10.12 4.53
N ASP A 44 6.12 -11.41 4.31
CA ASP A 44 5.15 -12.20 5.08
C ASP A 44 5.53 -12.27 6.55
N ARG A 45 6.82 -12.37 6.86
CA ARG A 45 7.30 -12.35 8.24
C ARG A 45 7.07 -11.01 8.92
N ILE A 46 7.32 -9.92 8.20
CA ILE A 46 7.09 -8.55 8.70
C ILE A 46 5.59 -8.35 8.98
N MET A 47 4.73 -8.76 8.05
CA MET A 47 3.28 -8.63 8.21
C MET A 47 2.75 -9.49 9.37
N ALA A 48 3.32 -10.67 9.58
CA ALA A 48 2.95 -11.53 10.70
C ALA A 48 3.27 -10.90 12.06
N ARG A 49 4.35 -10.10 12.13
CA ARG A 49 4.76 -9.38 13.35
C ARG A 49 4.07 -8.03 13.52
N ASN A 50 3.45 -7.52 12.47
CA ASN A 50 2.80 -6.21 12.45
C ASN A 50 1.39 -6.37 11.89
N PRO A 51 0.44 -6.85 12.70
CA PRO A 51 -0.92 -7.12 12.23
C PRO A 51 -1.67 -5.89 11.73
N GLU A 52 -1.23 -4.68 12.08
CA GLU A 52 -1.77 -3.43 11.55
C GLU A 52 -1.34 -3.18 10.10
N LEU A 53 -0.31 -3.84 9.61
CA LEU A 53 0.13 -3.75 8.21
C LEU A 53 -0.74 -4.68 7.36
N LYS A 54 -1.58 -4.10 6.50
CA LYS A 54 -2.61 -4.84 5.77
C LYS A 54 -2.23 -5.18 4.34
N PHE A 55 -1.25 -4.49 3.77
CA PHE A 55 -0.82 -4.71 2.39
C PHE A 55 0.65 -4.37 2.24
N SER A 56 1.36 -5.17 1.45
CA SER A 56 2.76 -4.95 1.09
C SER A 56 2.98 -5.40 -0.35
N ASN A 57 3.68 -4.56 -1.12
CA ASN A 57 4.02 -4.86 -2.51
C ASN A 57 5.31 -4.14 -2.87
N ASP A 58 6.16 -4.74 -3.71
CA ASP A 58 7.49 -4.22 -4.03
C ASP A 58 7.64 -3.81 -5.49
N GLN A 59 6.55 -3.58 -6.20
CA GLN A 59 6.60 -3.13 -7.58
C GLN A 59 6.66 -1.61 -7.69
N ARG A 60 7.06 -1.11 -8.85
CA ARG A 60 7.10 0.34 -9.15
C ARG A 60 5.74 0.81 -9.62
N GLY A 61 5.43 2.07 -9.44
CA GLY A 61 4.15 2.61 -9.86
C GLY A 61 3.72 3.86 -9.10
N TYR A 62 2.42 3.98 -8.87
CA TYR A 62 1.83 5.14 -8.18
C TYR A 62 0.49 4.75 -7.54
N LEU A 63 -0.01 5.62 -6.68
CA LEU A 63 -1.33 5.48 -6.08
C LEU A 63 -2.30 6.47 -6.72
N VAL A 64 -3.54 6.01 -6.92
CA VAL A 64 -4.67 6.88 -7.27
C VAL A 64 -5.68 6.81 -6.14
N CYS A 65 -6.04 7.96 -5.59
CA CYS A 65 -7.02 8.04 -4.52
C CYS A 65 -8.31 8.68 -5.03
N ASP A 66 -9.40 7.93 -5.01
CA ASP A 66 -10.74 8.43 -5.30
C ASP A 66 -11.41 8.76 -3.97
N VAL A 67 -11.73 10.04 -3.77
CA VAL A 67 -12.26 10.52 -2.50
C VAL A 67 -13.69 11.05 -2.70
N ALA A 68 -14.64 10.38 -2.07
CA ALA A 68 -16.03 10.78 -1.99
C ALA A 68 -16.42 11.09 -0.54
N PRO A 69 -17.57 11.73 -0.27
CA PRO A 69 -17.95 12.08 1.10
C PRO A 69 -18.00 10.90 2.08
N ASP A 70 -18.31 9.70 1.60
CA ASP A 70 -18.50 8.52 2.46
C ASP A 70 -17.44 7.44 2.26
N LEU A 71 -16.59 7.58 1.24
CA LEU A 71 -15.66 6.53 0.86
C LEU A 71 -14.36 7.10 0.30
N TRP A 72 -13.25 6.57 0.78
CA TRP A 72 -11.93 6.79 0.22
C TRP A 72 -11.47 5.47 -0.39
N GLN A 73 -11.08 5.46 -1.68
CA GLN A 73 -10.51 4.28 -2.33
C GLN A 73 -9.11 4.59 -2.81
N THR A 74 -8.16 3.72 -2.49
CA THR A 74 -6.79 3.81 -2.95
C THR A 74 -6.48 2.66 -3.89
N HIS A 75 -6.09 3.00 -5.11
CA HIS A 75 -5.71 2.04 -6.14
C HIS A 75 -4.18 2.01 -6.24
N PHE A 76 -3.59 0.86 -6.00
CA PHE A 76 -2.15 0.63 -6.16
C PHE A 76 -1.90 0.24 -7.60
N ARG A 77 -1.47 1.22 -8.40
CA ARG A 77 -1.14 1.02 -9.82
C ARG A 77 0.33 0.64 -9.93
N VAL A 78 0.61 -0.50 -10.54
CA VAL A 78 1.97 -1.03 -10.62
C VAL A 78 2.34 -1.37 -12.06
N VAL A 79 3.64 -1.34 -12.35
CA VAL A 79 4.20 -1.73 -13.63
C VAL A 79 5.07 -2.97 -13.44
N ASP A 80 5.03 -3.88 -14.40
CA ASP A 80 5.74 -5.15 -14.28
C ASP A 80 7.24 -5.03 -14.49
N LYS A 81 7.71 -4.02 -15.21
CA LYS A 81 9.14 -3.78 -15.42
C LYS A 81 9.42 -2.31 -15.69
N VAL A 82 10.59 -1.84 -15.24
CA VAL A 82 11.05 -0.45 -15.45
C VAL A 82 12.44 -0.38 -16.12
N HIS A 83 13.12 -1.52 -16.29
CA HIS A 83 14.48 -1.57 -16.83
C HIS A 83 14.54 -1.44 -18.35
N GLU A 84 13.40 -1.55 -19.03
CA GLU A 84 13.28 -1.38 -20.48
C GLU A 84 11.88 -0.87 -20.84
N PRO A 85 11.68 -0.29 -22.05
CA PRO A 85 10.35 0.12 -22.50
C PRO A 85 9.39 -1.06 -22.64
N GLY A 86 8.08 -0.78 -22.59
CA GLY A 86 7.03 -1.78 -22.83
C GLY A 86 6.46 -2.42 -21.57
N GLY A 87 6.72 -1.84 -20.39
CA GLY A 87 6.10 -2.30 -19.16
C GLY A 87 4.57 -2.20 -19.21
N GLN A 88 3.89 -3.16 -18.56
CA GLN A 88 2.44 -3.20 -18.48
C GLN A 88 1.96 -2.67 -17.15
N LEU A 89 1.07 -1.69 -17.18
CA LEU A 89 0.48 -1.07 -16.00
C LEU A 89 -0.80 -1.82 -15.62
N SER A 90 -0.98 -2.07 -14.32
CA SER A 90 -2.18 -2.76 -13.81
C SER A 90 -2.51 -2.26 -12.41
N THR A 91 -3.72 -2.54 -11.94
CA THR A 91 -4.12 -2.30 -10.56
C THR A 91 -3.82 -3.55 -9.73
N ARG A 92 -2.82 -3.47 -8.85
CA ARG A 92 -2.43 -4.59 -7.99
C ARG A 92 -3.42 -4.81 -6.87
N ALA A 93 -3.95 -3.73 -6.31
CA ALA A 93 -4.93 -3.79 -5.23
C ALA A 93 -5.74 -2.49 -5.20
N THR A 94 -6.98 -2.61 -4.74
CA THR A 94 -7.85 -1.48 -4.39
C THR A 94 -8.27 -1.65 -2.94
N LEU A 95 -7.94 -0.68 -2.10
CA LEU A 95 -8.25 -0.69 -0.68
C LEU A 95 -9.14 0.49 -0.36
N SER A 96 -10.14 0.26 0.47
CA SER A 96 -11.16 1.26 0.80
C SER A 96 -11.14 1.61 2.28
N VAL A 97 -11.49 2.85 2.58
CA VAL A 97 -11.70 3.33 3.95
C VAL A 97 -13.06 4.02 3.99
N GLU A 98 -13.96 3.52 4.82
CA GLU A 98 -15.27 4.10 5.01
C GLU A 98 -15.21 5.29 5.96
N ARG A 99 -16.08 6.27 5.73
CA ARG A 99 -16.19 7.43 6.60
C ARG A 99 -16.44 6.99 8.05
N GLY A 100 -15.69 7.59 8.97
CA GLY A 100 -15.85 7.35 10.41
C GLY A 100 -15.21 6.06 10.91
N LYS A 101 -14.55 5.29 10.05
CA LYS A 101 -13.85 4.06 10.44
C LYS A 101 -12.42 4.08 9.96
N ALA A 102 -11.46 4.13 10.88
CA ALA A 102 -10.03 4.07 10.55
C ALA A 102 -9.60 2.62 10.30
N ALA A 103 -10.27 1.95 9.37
CA ALA A 103 -10.03 0.54 9.04
C ALA A 103 -9.98 0.36 7.54
N ILE A 104 -9.05 -0.48 7.08
CA ILE A 104 -8.87 -0.78 5.67
C ILE A 104 -9.75 -1.98 5.28
N VAL A 105 -10.51 -1.82 4.20
CA VAL A 105 -11.36 -2.86 3.62
C VAL A 105 -10.85 -3.15 2.20
N SER A 106 -10.66 -4.40 1.90
CA SER A 106 -10.24 -4.82 0.56
C SER A 106 -11.40 -5.09 -0.39
#